data_c7968660fbcd659ec6b8e9ffa9f02c90
#
_entry.id   c7968660fbcd659ec6b8e9ffa9f02c90
#
_cell.length_a   1.000
_cell.length_b   1.000
_cell.length_c   1.000
_cell.angle_alpha   90.00
_cell.angle_beta   90.00
_cell.angle_gamma   90.00
#
_symmetry.space_group_name_H-M   'P 1'
#
loop_
_entity.id
_entity.type
_entity.pdbx_description
1 polymer ?
#
loop_
_entity_poly.entity_id
_entity_poly.type
_entity_poly.pdbx_seq_one_letter_code
_entity_poly.pdbx_strand_id
1 'polypeptide(L)'
;MFIVKHFKDLSVDEFFEIAKARYEVFACEQKITQENDFDDTDKKCYHIFSLDNNIITSYARIIPKEYSSYEDTSIGRVLVNKNYRRNGLAKKLMMNSIEFITNNLNEEHITLSAQYYIKDLYKSLGFKEISDVYDEVGIPHVKMRL
;
A
#
# COMPACT_ATOMS: atom_id res chain seq x y z
N MET A 1 -9.66 12.63 -5.00
CA MET A 1 -10.50 11.92 -4.03
C MET A 1 -10.05 10.48 -3.88
N PHE A 2 -10.00 9.99 -2.66
CA PHE A 2 -9.62 8.60 -2.36
C PHE A 2 -10.83 7.79 -1.98
N ILE A 3 -10.89 6.55 -2.48
CA ILE A 3 -11.96 5.60 -2.19
C ILE A 3 -11.36 4.51 -1.32
N VAL A 4 -12.03 4.15 -0.22
CA VAL A 4 -11.63 3.05 0.65
C VAL A 4 -12.77 2.06 0.72
N LYS A 5 -12.51 0.81 0.35
CA LYS A 5 -13.50 -0.26 0.41
C LYS A 5 -12.87 -1.55 0.94
N HIS A 6 -13.64 -2.28 1.74
CA HIS A 6 -13.27 -3.65 2.07
C HIS A 6 -13.37 -4.49 0.78
N PHE A 7 -12.56 -5.54 0.68
CA PHE A 7 -12.56 -6.42 -0.50
C PHE A 7 -13.97 -6.84 -0.93
N LYS A 8 -14.81 -7.21 0.03
CA LYS A 8 -16.19 -7.69 -0.24
C LYS A 8 -17.09 -6.63 -0.88
N ASP A 9 -16.72 -5.36 -0.75
CA ASP A 9 -17.52 -4.24 -1.27
C ASP A 9 -16.98 -3.70 -2.60
N LEU A 10 -15.86 -4.23 -3.09
CA LEU A 10 -15.31 -3.85 -4.38
C LEU A 10 -16.20 -4.38 -5.51
N SER A 11 -16.41 -3.55 -6.52
CA SER A 11 -17.02 -4.03 -7.76
C SER A 11 -16.00 -4.86 -8.55
N VAL A 12 -16.50 -5.66 -9.48
CA VAL A 12 -15.63 -6.43 -10.39
C VAL A 12 -14.72 -5.50 -11.17
N ASP A 13 -15.25 -4.36 -11.66
CA ASP A 13 -14.46 -3.38 -12.40
C ASP A 13 -13.39 -2.74 -11.55
N GLU A 14 -13.72 -2.38 -10.30
CA GLU A 14 -12.73 -1.84 -9.37
C GLU A 14 -11.61 -2.83 -9.12
N PHE A 15 -11.96 -4.09 -8.87
CA PHE A 15 -10.95 -5.11 -8.64
C PHE A 15 -10.09 -5.32 -9.89
N PHE A 16 -10.70 -5.34 -11.08
CA PHE A 16 -9.95 -5.48 -12.32
C PHE A 16 -8.92 -4.35 -12.48
N GLU A 17 -9.32 -3.11 -12.23
CA GLU A 17 -8.41 -1.98 -12.37
C GLU A 17 -7.30 -2.02 -11.31
N ILE A 18 -7.62 -2.44 -10.09
CA ILE A 18 -6.62 -2.66 -9.04
C ILE A 18 -5.62 -3.74 -9.48
N ALA A 19 -6.13 -4.87 -9.98
CA ALA A 19 -5.28 -5.98 -10.43
C ALA A 19 -4.36 -5.54 -11.57
N LYS A 20 -4.89 -4.81 -12.53
CA LYS A 20 -4.10 -4.29 -13.65
C LYS A 20 -3.00 -3.36 -13.19
N ALA A 21 -3.30 -2.41 -12.30
CA ALA A 21 -2.33 -1.47 -11.77
C ALA A 21 -1.21 -2.19 -11.00
N ARG A 22 -1.56 -3.17 -10.18
CA ARG A 22 -0.59 -3.97 -9.42
C ARG A 22 0.32 -4.75 -10.36
N TYR A 23 -0.23 -5.38 -11.38
CA TYR A 23 0.57 -6.11 -12.36
C TYR A 23 1.55 -5.18 -13.10
N GLU A 24 1.06 -4.04 -13.56
CA GLU A 24 1.88 -3.08 -14.30
C GLU A 24 3.06 -2.58 -13.47
N VAL A 25 2.85 -2.27 -12.19
CA VAL A 25 3.91 -1.75 -11.33
C VAL A 25 4.82 -2.85 -10.79
N PHE A 26 4.24 -3.87 -10.17
CA PHE A 26 5.07 -4.85 -9.45
C PHE A 26 5.67 -5.92 -10.36
N ALA A 27 4.94 -6.41 -11.34
CA ALA A 27 5.46 -7.42 -12.26
C ALA A 27 6.20 -6.81 -13.43
N CYS A 28 5.60 -5.85 -14.14
CA CYS A 28 6.18 -5.32 -15.37
C CYS A 28 7.28 -4.31 -15.10
N GLU A 29 7.06 -3.37 -14.18
CA GLU A 29 8.02 -2.32 -13.90
C GLU A 29 9.11 -2.77 -12.92
N GLN A 30 8.75 -3.34 -11.78
CA GLN A 30 9.69 -3.75 -10.74
C GLN A 30 10.22 -5.18 -10.93
N LYS A 31 9.67 -5.95 -11.88
CA LYS A 31 10.14 -7.29 -12.21
C LYS A 31 10.03 -8.30 -11.06
N ILE A 32 9.07 -8.10 -10.17
CA ILE A 32 8.82 -9.05 -9.08
C ILE A 32 7.98 -10.19 -9.64
N THR A 33 8.60 -11.35 -9.91
CA THR A 33 7.94 -12.49 -10.53
C THR A 33 8.10 -13.80 -9.77
N GLN A 34 8.94 -13.81 -8.72
CA GLN A 34 9.19 -15.02 -7.92
C GLN A 34 8.13 -15.28 -6.87
N GLU A 35 7.25 -14.34 -6.59
CA GLU A 35 6.16 -14.46 -5.65
C GLU A 35 4.86 -13.98 -6.29
N ASN A 36 3.74 -14.55 -5.84
CA ASN A 36 2.44 -14.04 -6.25
C ASN A 36 2.20 -12.68 -5.62
N ASP A 37 1.85 -11.70 -6.45
CA ASP A 37 1.46 -10.39 -5.95
C ASP A 37 0.16 -10.48 -5.17
N PHE A 38 -0.78 -11.31 -5.63
CA PHE A 38 -2.06 -11.53 -4.97
C PHE A 38 -1.97 -12.70 -4.00
N ASP A 39 -2.54 -12.53 -2.80
CA ASP A 39 -2.60 -13.56 -1.77
C ASP A 39 -3.97 -13.55 -1.08
N ASP A 40 -4.21 -14.52 -0.19
CA ASP A 40 -5.50 -14.62 0.50
C ASP A 40 -5.75 -13.45 1.46
N THR A 41 -4.71 -12.76 1.88
CA THR A 41 -4.84 -11.57 2.71
C THR A 41 -5.61 -10.46 1.99
N ASP A 42 -5.49 -10.38 0.66
CA ASP A 42 -6.24 -9.40 -0.14
C ASP A 42 -7.74 -9.44 0.14
N LYS A 43 -8.28 -10.63 0.42
CA LYS A 43 -9.72 -10.82 0.68
C LYS A 43 -10.15 -10.28 2.04
N LYS A 44 -9.19 -10.00 2.92
CA LYS A 44 -9.43 -9.53 4.29
C LYS A 44 -9.03 -8.08 4.48
N CYS A 45 -8.55 -7.44 3.43
CA CYS A 45 -8.03 -6.09 3.48
C CYS A 45 -9.07 -5.05 3.09
N TYR A 46 -8.80 -3.82 3.52
CA TYR A 46 -9.36 -2.64 2.88
C TYR A 46 -8.44 -2.23 1.74
N HIS A 47 -9.00 -1.73 0.67
CA HIS A 47 -8.28 -1.27 -0.49
C HIS A 47 -8.55 0.22 -0.65
N ILE A 48 -7.48 1.02 -0.69
CA ILE A 48 -7.57 2.46 -0.88
C ILE A 48 -6.98 2.81 -2.24
N PHE A 49 -7.69 3.64 -2.99
CA PHE A 49 -7.24 3.98 -4.33
C PHE A 49 -7.83 5.31 -4.79
N SER A 50 -7.17 5.89 -5.79
CA SER A 50 -7.66 7.06 -6.52
C SER A 50 -7.79 6.72 -7.99
N LEU A 51 -8.74 7.38 -8.66
CA LEU A 51 -9.07 7.12 -10.06
C LEU A 51 -8.98 8.41 -10.87
N ASP A 52 -8.59 8.26 -12.14
CA ASP A 52 -8.73 9.28 -13.16
C ASP A 52 -9.24 8.58 -14.43
N ASN A 53 -10.42 8.97 -14.92
CA ASN A 53 -11.09 8.30 -16.04
C ASN A 53 -11.19 6.79 -15.85
N ASN A 54 -11.56 6.37 -14.63
CA ASN A 54 -11.68 4.97 -14.22
C ASN A 54 -10.38 4.17 -14.24
N ILE A 55 -9.24 4.85 -14.30
CA ILE A 55 -7.92 4.21 -14.23
C ILE A 55 -7.36 4.46 -12.84
N ILE A 56 -6.79 3.43 -12.22
CA ILE A 56 -6.12 3.56 -10.92
C ILE A 56 -4.89 4.47 -11.08
N THR A 57 -4.86 5.56 -10.33
CA THR A 57 -3.71 6.46 -10.29
C THR A 57 -2.80 6.18 -9.11
N SER A 58 -3.37 5.73 -7.99
CA SER A 58 -2.61 5.28 -6.82
C SER A 58 -3.42 4.23 -6.07
N TYR A 59 -2.71 3.39 -5.32
CA TYR A 59 -3.34 2.27 -4.62
C TYR A 59 -2.48 1.81 -3.46
N ALA A 60 -3.14 1.34 -2.41
CA ALA A 60 -2.52 0.58 -1.33
C ALA A 60 -3.55 -0.38 -0.73
N ARG A 61 -3.06 -1.43 -0.07
CA ARG A 61 -3.94 -2.26 0.76
C ARG A 61 -3.66 -1.98 2.23
N ILE A 62 -4.73 -1.86 3.00
CA ILE A 62 -4.69 -1.67 4.44
C ILE A 62 -5.02 -3.01 5.07
N ILE A 63 -4.06 -3.58 5.80
CA ILE A 63 -4.19 -4.90 6.40
C ILE A 63 -4.57 -4.71 7.86
N PRO A 64 -5.82 -5.09 8.25
CA PRO A 64 -6.22 -4.99 9.65
C PRO A 64 -5.26 -5.72 10.58
N LYS A 65 -5.12 -5.22 11.79
CA LYS A 65 -4.19 -5.75 12.80
C LYS A 65 -4.28 -7.27 12.95
N GLU A 66 -5.48 -7.81 12.98
CA GLU A 66 -5.73 -9.24 13.18
C GLU A 66 -5.21 -10.13 12.05
N TYR A 67 -4.98 -9.55 10.86
CA TYR A 67 -4.48 -10.27 9.68
C TYR A 67 -3.07 -9.84 9.28
N SER A 68 -2.49 -8.91 10.01
CA SER A 68 -1.16 -8.38 9.76
C SER A 68 -0.07 -9.37 10.16
N SER A 69 1.06 -9.32 9.48
CA SER A 69 2.27 -10.06 9.89
C SER A 69 2.99 -9.39 11.05
N TYR A 70 2.54 -8.21 11.43
CA TYR A 70 3.12 -7.43 12.54
C TYR A 70 2.11 -7.34 13.68
N GLU A 71 2.53 -6.73 14.79
CA GLU A 71 1.63 -6.47 15.92
C GLU A 71 0.58 -5.40 15.60
N ASP A 72 0.89 -4.53 14.64
CA ASP A 72 0.06 -3.39 14.27
C ASP A 72 -0.67 -3.62 12.95
N THR A 73 -1.66 -2.78 12.68
CA THR A 73 -2.21 -2.61 11.34
C THR A 73 -1.08 -2.29 10.37
N SER A 74 -1.16 -2.78 9.15
CA SER A 74 -0.11 -2.58 8.15
C SER A 74 -0.68 -1.97 6.86
N ILE A 75 0.21 -1.37 6.09
CA ILE A 75 -0.11 -0.87 4.75
C ILE A 75 0.90 -1.50 3.80
N GLY A 76 0.40 -2.09 2.71
CA GLY A 76 1.26 -2.73 1.73
C GLY A 76 0.80 -2.49 0.31
N ARG A 77 1.57 -3.02 -0.64
CA ARG A 77 1.27 -2.89 -2.07
C ARG A 77 1.05 -1.45 -2.50
N VAL A 78 1.84 -0.52 -1.92
CA VAL A 78 1.75 0.91 -2.22
C VAL A 78 2.27 1.16 -3.64
N LEU A 79 1.44 1.78 -4.47
CA LEU A 79 1.86 2.13 -5.82
C LEU A 79 1.28 3.47 -6.27
N VAL A 80 2.00 4.12 -7.18
CA VAL A 80 1.51 5.27 -7.95
C VAL A 80 1.78 4.93 -9.42
N ASN A 81 0.73 5.06 -10.24
CA ASN A 81 0.84 4.85 -11.67
C ASN A 81 1.92 5.79 -12.24
N LYS A 82 2.79 5.27 -13.08
CA LYS A 82 3.96 6.01 -13.59
C LYS A 82 3.60 7.35 -14.24
N ASN A 83 2.42 7.46 -14.83
CA ASN A 83 1.98 8.70 -15.48
C ASN A 83 1.48 9.77 -14.51
N TYR A 84 1.39 9.44 -13.23
CA TYR A 84 0.85 10.32 -12.18
C TYR A 84 1.85 10.60 -11.07
N ARG A 85 3.11 10.24 -11.26
CA ARG A 85 4.18 10.45 -10.28
C ARG A 85 4.64 11.90 -10.26
N ARG A 86 5.37 12.26 -9.18
CA ARG A 86 5.94 13.59 -8.95
C ARG A 86 4.89 14.68 -8.71
N ASN A 87 3.69 14.29 -8.31
CA ASN A 87 2.60 15.21 -7.98
C ASN A 87 2.19 15.12 -6.50
N GLY A 88 3.01 14.46 -5.65
CA GLY A 88 2.72 14.28 -4.23
C GLY A 88 1.61 13.28 -3.97
N LEU A 89 1.23 12.46 -4.95
CA LEU A 89 0.11 11.53 -4.83
C LEU A 89 0.40 10.43 -3.82
N ALA A 90 1.64 9.92 -3.77
CA ALA A 90 2.02 8.90 -2.79
C ALA A 90 1.83 9.39 -1.36
N LYS A 91 2.20 10.63 -1.07
CA LYS A 91 2.03 11.22 0.24
C LYS A 91 0.56 11.38 0.60
N LYS A 92 -0.25 11.84 -0.35
CA LYS A 92 -1.70 11.96 -0.16
C LYS A 92 -2.36 10.62 0.08
N LEU A 93 -1.96 9.59 -0.65
CA LEU A 93 -2.43 8.22 -0.47
C LEU A 93 -2.16 7.75 0.94
N MET A 94 -0.92 7.94 1.42
CA MET A 94 -0.53 7.51 2.76
C MET A 94 -1.25 8.31 3.85
N MET A 95 -1.40 9.62 3.68
CA MET A 95 -2.13 10.45 4.64
C MET A 95 -3.58 9.99 4.77
N ASN A 96 -4.23 9.70 3.65
CA ASN A 96 -5.61 9.21 3.66
C ASN A 96 -5.71 7.79 4.26
N SER A 97 -4.70 6.96 4.04
CA SER A 97 -4.64 5.64 4.65
C SER A 97 -4.52 5.72 6.17
N ILE A 98 -3.64 6.58 6.67
CA ILE A 98 -3.45 6.81 8.10
C ILE A 98 -4.73 7.33 8.73
N GLU A 99 -5.38 8.29 8.09
CA GLU A 99 -6.65 8.86 8.57
C GLU A 99 -7.73 7.78 8.67
N PHE A 100 -7.85 6.93 7.65
CA PHE A 100 -8.81 5.83 7.68
C PHE A 100 -8.52 4.86 8.83
N ILE A 101 -7.27 4.49 9.02
CA ILE A 101 -6.85 3.57 10.09
C ILE A 101 -7.19 4.16 11.45
N THR A 102 -6.87 5.42 11.67
CA THR A 102 -7.14 6.10 12.94
C THR A 102 -8.63 6.23 13.21
N ASN A 103 -9.38 6.69 12.23
CA ASN A 103 -10.80 7.07 12.44
C ASN A 103 -11.77 5.90 12.29
N ASN A 104 -11.46 4.91 11.46
CA ASN A 104 -12.38 3.82 11.16
C ASN A 104 -11.96 2.49 11.78
N LEU A 105 -10.66 2.25 11.95
CA LEU A 105 -10.17 1.03 12.59
C LEU A 105 -9.78 1.27 14.05
N ASN A 106 -9.75 2.53 14.49
CA ASN A 106 -9.39 2.93 15.86
C ASN A 106 -8.00 2.41 16.27
N GLU A 107 -7.05 2.42 15.34
CA GLU A 107 -5.68 2.01 15.60
C GLU A 107 -4.75 3.22 15.49
N GLU A 108 -3.80 3.29 16.43
CA GLU A 108 -2.85 4.42 16.53
C GLU A 108 -1.51 4.10 15.87
N HIS A 109 -1.16 2.82 15.78
CA HIS A 109 0.14 2.39 15.29
C HIS A 109 0.04 1.63 13.99
N ILE A 110 1.00 1.86 13.12
CA ILE A 110 1.08 1.24 11.80
C ILE A 110 2.52 0.77 11.59
N THR A 111 2.69 -0.50 11.21
CA THR A 111 3.99 -1.04 10.84
C THR A 111 3.94 -1.46 9.38
N LEU A 112 4.98 -1.11 8.63
CA LEU A 112 5.09 -1.49 7.23
C LEU A 112 6.52 -1.83 6.86
N SER A 113 6.67 -2.52 5.72
CA SER A 113 7.95 -2.82 5.11
C SER A 113 8.13 -1.86 3.93
N ALA A 114 9.01 -0.91 4.09
CA ALA A 114 9.25 0.14 3.10
C ALA A 114 10.42 -0.24 2.20
N GLN A 115 10.27 -0.03 0.89
CA GLN A 115 11.41 -0.09 0.00
C GLN A 115 12.38 1.01 0.44
N TYR A 116 13.64 0.64 0.62
CA TYR A 116 14.62 1.51 1.28
C TYR A 116 14.80 2.86 0.57
N TYR A 117 14.76 2.86 -0.76
CA TYR A 117 15.00 4.08 -1.54
C TYR A 117 13.89 5.14 -1.42
N ILE A 118 12.71 4.76 -0.89
CA ILE A 118 11.59 5.71 -0.70
C ILE A 118 11.26 5.92 0.78
N LYS A 119 12.13 5.50 1.68
CA LYS A 119 11.88 5.61 3.14
C LYS A 119 11.65 7.04 3.61
N ASP A 120 12.23 8.03 2.92
CA ASP A 120 12.09 9.43 3.32
C ASP A 120 10.64 9.93 3.18
N LEU A 121 9.87 9.36 2.25
CA LEU A 121 8.45 9.63 2.16
C LEU A 121 7.75 9.26 3.47
N TYR A 122 8.02 8.06 3.97
CA TYR A 122 7.41 7.58 5.21
C TYR A 122 7.91 8.36 6.42
N LYS A 123 9.19 8.72 6.45
CA LYS A 123 9.74 9.57 7.51
C LYS A 123 9.04 10.92 7.56
N SER A 124 8.71 11.49 6.41
CA SER A 124 8.01 12.78 6.35
C SER A 124 6.61 12.71 6.95
N LEU A 125 6.06 11.50 7.10
CA LEU A 125 4.74 11.25 7.69
C LEU A 125 4.83 10.84 9.16
N GLY A 126 6.03 10.76 9.72
CA GLY A 126 6.25 10.41 11.12
C GLY A 126 6.68 8.97 11.37
N PHE A 127 6.82 8.16 10.33
CA PHE A 127 7.32 6.79 10.50
C PHE A 127 8.79 6.78 10.87
N LYS A 128 9.19 5.84 11.71
CA LYS A 128 10.58 5.64 12.14
C LYS A 128 11.04 4.24 11.74
N GLU A 129 12.31 4.13 11.34
CA GLU A 129 12.92 2.84 11.06
C GLU A 129 13.03 2.03 12.34
N ILE A 130 12.59 0.78 12.32
CA ILE A 130 12.63 -0.12 13.47
C ILE A 130 13.40 -1.42 13.19
N SER A 131 14.09 -1.50 12.07
CA SER A 131 14.91 -2.65 11.72
C SER A 131 16.13 -2.23 10.93
N ASP A 132 17.09 -3.14 10.78
CA ASP A 132 18.15 -3.00 9.79
C ASP A 132 17.57 -3.22 8.39
N VAL A 133 18.34 -2.85 7.37
CA VAL A 133 17.96 -3.09 5.98
C VAL A 133 18.01 -4.59 5.71
N TYR A 134 16.99 -5.12 5.03
CA TYR A 134 16.91 -6.51 4.64
C TYR A 134 16.42 -6.63 3.20
N ASP A 135 16.68 -7.77 2.59
CA ASP A 135 16.22 -8.03 1.23
C ASP A 135 14.79 -8.60 1.26
N GLU A 136 13.94 -8.08 0.40
CA GLU A 136 12.60 -8.61 0.17
C GLU A 136 12.37 -8.58 -1.34
N VAL A 137 12.15 -9.75 -1.92
CA VAL A 137 11.98 -9.96 -3.37
C VAL A 137 13.09 -9.29 -4.21
N GLY A 138 14.32 -9.32 -3.71
CA GLY A 138 15.48 -8.74 -4.40
C GLY A 138 15.62 -7.24 -4.28
N ILE A 139 14.81 -6.59 -3.44
CA ILE A 139 14.82 -5.13 -3.24
C ILE A 139 15.13 -4.84 -1.77
N PRO A 140 16.08 -3.91 -1.48
CA PRO A 140 16.34 -3.51 -0.09
C PRO A 140 15.10 -2.88 0.56
N HIS A 141 14.74 -3.37 1.74
CA HIS A 141 13.61 -2.90 2.52
C HIS A 141 14.04 -2.57 3.95
N VAL A 142 13.21 -1.82 4.65
CA VAL A 142 13.36 -1.53 6.07
C VAL A 142 11.98 -1.50 6.70
N LYS A 143 11.84 -2.07 7.91
CA LYS A 143 10.58 -1.96 8.65
C LYS A 143 10.49 -0.56 9.26
N MET A 144 9.30 0.02 9.16
CA MET A 144 9.03 1.34 9.70
C MET A 144 7.74 1.32 10.50
N ARG A 145 7.69 2.13 11.55
CA ARG A 145 6.53 2.21 12.45
C ARG A 145 6.14 3.66 12.71
N LEU A 146 4.84 3.90 12.68
CA LEU A 146 4.23 5.16 13.06
C LEU A 146 3.66 5.04 14.47
#